data_8d183518572ca3109fc5146d28c61fc2
#
_entry.id   8d183518572ca3109fc5146d28c61fc2
#
_cell.length_a   1.000
_cell.length_b   1.000
_cell.length_c   1.000
_cell.angle_alpha   90.00
_cell.angle_beta   90.00
_cell.angle_gamma   90.00
#
_symmetry.space_group_name_H-M   'P 1'
#
loop_
_entity.id
_entity.type
_entity.pdbx_description
1 polymer ?
#
loop_
_entity_poly.entity_id
_entity_poly.type
_entity_poly.pdbx_seq_one_letter_code
_entity_poly.pdbx_strand_id
1 'polypeptide(L)'
;MDIEGSTALVTGANRGIGHAFARALIARGAAKVYAGVRDPASVSDADLIALRLDVTVPEEVAAAAATADDVTIVINNAGVGGFDTKLLTGSFDGAREAMEINYFGTWAVSRAFAPVLARNGGGALVNMLSTASWASRPDYPGYAASKAAQWSLTGALREGLREQGTLVIGVHAGFVETDLSSFTDASKISVEDVAGQTMDALANDRVEVLTDERTRQVKRALSQPVER
;
A
#
# COMPACT_ATOMS: atom_id res chain seq x y z
N MET A 1 13.67 0.76 -12.10
CA MET A 1 14.48 0.88 -10.87
C MET A 1 15.04 -0.49 -10.50
N ASP A 2 16.30 -0.59 -10.02
CA ASP A 2 16.85 -1.87 -9.59
C ASP A 2 16.43 -2.20 -8.14
N ILE A 3 15.99 -3.44 -7.93
CA ILE A 3 15.62 -3.94 -6.58
C ILE A 3 16.84 -4.59 -5.93
N GLU A 4 17.76 -5.14 -6.72
CA GLU A 4 18.99 -5.76 -6.20
C GLU A 4 19.82 -4.73 -5.42
N GLY A 5 20.24 -5.10 -4.22
CA GLY A 5 20.98 -4.23 -3.31
C GLY A 5 20.18 -3.11 -2.63
N SER A 6 18.86 -2.97 -2.93
CA SER A 6 18.02 -1.93 -2.32
C SER A 6 17.75 -2.19 -0.83
N THR A 7 17.43 -1.12 -0.12
CA THR A 7 16.84 -1.19 1.23
C THR A 7 15.37 -0.79 1.14
N ALA A 8 14.46 -1.63 1.66
CA ALA A 8 13.03 -1.39 1.57
C ALA A 8 12.37 -1.28 2.95
N LEU A 9 11.29 -0.48 3.02
CA LEU A 9 10.33 -0.48 4.11
C LEU A 9 8.98 -0.95 3.58
N VAL A 10 8.36 -1.91 4.27
CA VAL A 10 6.99 -2.34 3.99
C VAL A 10 6.13 -2.13 5.23
N THR A 11 5.07 -1.32 5.16
CA THR A 11 4.15 -1.14 6.28
C THR A 11 3.13 -2.28 6.34
N GLY A 12 2.84 -2.79 7.56
CA GLY A 12 1.95 -3.94 7.75
C GLY A 12 2.55 -5.25 7.21
N ALA A 13 3.85 -5.46 7.35
CA ALA A 13 4.59 -6.57 6.74
C ALA A 13 4.58 -7.89 7.53
N ASN A 14 3.86 -7.97 8.66
CA ASN A 14 3.82 -9.18 9.49
C ASN A 14 2.93 -10.30 8.93
N ARG A 15 2.05 -10.01 7.94
CA ARG A 15 1.14 -11.00 7.32
C ARG A 15 0.61 -10.53 5.97
N GLY A 16 -0.10 -11.45 5.29
CA GLY A 16 -0.85 -11.15 4.06
C GLY A 16 -0.01 -10.51 2.96
N ILE A 17 -0.57 -9.52 2.27
CA ILE A 17 0.08 -8.85 1.13
C ILE A 17 1.39 -8.17 1.57
N GLY A 18 1.42 -7.56 2.75
CA GLY A 18 2.64 -6.89 3.25
C GLY A 18 3.81 -7.86 3.44
N HIS A 19 3.54 -9.04 4.00
CA HIS A 19 4.56 -10.09 4.13
C HIS A 19 5.00 -10.61 2.74
N ALA A 20 4.04 -10.80 1.82
CA ALA A 20 4.36 -11.22 0.45
C ALA A 20 5.22 -10.18 -0.29
N PHE A 21 4.96 -8.88 -0.12
CA PHE A 21 5.85 -7.83 -0.64
C PHE A 21 7.25 -7.93 -0.06
N ALA A 22 7.38 -8.09 1.27
CA ALA A 22 8.68 -8.21 1.92
C ALA A 22 9.48 -9.41 1.40
N ARG A 23 8.83 -10.58 1.28
CA ARG A 23 9.46 -11.79 0.71
C ARG A 23 9.83 -11.63 -0.78
N ALA A 24 8.98 -10.98 -1.57
CA ALA A 24 9.27 -10.73 -2.98
C ALA A 24 10.45 -9.77 -3.17
N LEU A 25 10.61 -8.75 -2.32
CA LEU A 25 11.78 -7.87 -2.31
C LEU A 25 13.07 -8.64 -2.03
N ILE A 26 13.08 -9.48 -0.98
CA ILE A 26 14.24 -10.34 -0.66
C ILE A 26 14.55 -11.26 -1.83
N ALA A 27 13.56 -11.93 -2.40
CA ALA A 27 13.73 -12.86 -3.52
C ALA A 27 14.29 -12.16 -4.81
N ARG A 28 14.09 -10.83 -4.93
CA ARG A 28 14.63 -9.99 -6.00
C ARG A 28 15.97 -9.32 -5.63
N GLY A 29 16.59 -9.73 -4.52
CA GLY A 29 17.94 -9.30 -4.14
C GLY A 29 17.99 -8.00 -3.32
N ALA A 30 16.89 -7.55 -2.73
CA ALA A 30 16.96 -6.46 -1.76
C ALA A 30 17.91 -6.82 -0.62
N ALA A 31 18.85 -5.93 -0.31
CA ALA A 31 19.86 -6.16 0.72
C ALA A 31 19.28 -6.10 2.13
N LYS A 32 18.18 -5.34 2.31
CA LYS A 32 17.55 -5.14 3.61
C LYS A 32 16.06 -4.85 3.44
N VAL A 33 15.22 -5.46 4.30
CA VAL A 33 13.78 -5.16 4.33
C VAL A 33 13.33 -4.90 5.77
N TYR A 34 12.90 -3.67 6.02
CA TYR A 34 12.23 -3.30 7.27
C TYR A 34 10.75 -3.67 7.21
N ALA A 35 10.31 -4.47 8.17
CA ALA A 35 8.92 -4.79 8.41
C ALA A 35 8.32 -3.77 9.39
N GLY A 36 7.68 -2.73 8.87
CA GLY A 36 7.02 -1.69 9.67
C GLY A 36 5.71 -2.22 10.24
N VAL A 37 5.64 -2.43 11.55
CA VAL A 37 4.50 -3.06 12.24
C VAL A 37 4.23 -2.42 13.60
N ARG A 38 2.97 -2.46 14.06
CA ARG A 38 2.59 -1.96 15.39
C ARG A 38 3.21 -2.74 16.53
N ASP A 39 3.36 -4.05 16.36
CA ASP A 39 4.02 -4.92 17.33
C ASP A 39 5.19 -5.65 16.65
N PRO A 40 6.44 -5.25 16.92
CA PRO A 40 7.62 -5.90 16.38
C PRO A 40 7.72 -7.40 16.69
N ALA A 41 7.15 -7.86 17.81
CA ALA A 41 7.14 -9.29 18.16
C ALA A 41 6.26 -10.14 17.23
N SER A 42 5.37 -9.51 16.45
CA SER A 42 4.53 -10.19 15.45
C SER A 42 5.29 -10.56 14.17
N VAL A 43 6.53 -10.09 13.99
CA VAL A 43 7.38 -10.45 12.84
C VAL A 43 8.16 -11.71 13.18
N SER A 44 7.74 -12.84 12.61
CA SER A 44 8.37 -14.15 12.82
C SER A 44 9.42 -14.51 11.75
N ASP A 45 9.47 -13.77 10.65
CA ASP A 45 10.40 -13.99 9.55
C ASP A 45 11.78 -13.40 9.91
N ALA A 46 12.79 -14.26 10.03
CA ALA A 46 14.13 -13.88 10.48
C ALA A 46 14.91 -13.04 9.43
N ASP A 47 14.49 -13.07 8.18
CA ASP A 47 15.11 -12.28 7.10
C ASP A 47 14.60 -10.82 7.10
N LEU A 48 13.60 -10.50 7.94
CA LEU A 48 13.02 -9.15 8.03
C LEU A 48 13.52 -8.44 9.30
N ILE A 49 13.76 -7.15 9.17
CA ILE A 49 14.09 -6.29 10.31
C ILE A 49 12.80 -5.70 10.85
N ALA A 50 12.34 -6.18 12.01
CA ALA A 50 11.16 -5.65 12.66
C ALA A 50 11.37 -4.18 13.08
N LEU A 51 10.48 -3.30 12.62
CA LEU A 51 10.50 -1.87 12.93
C LEU A 51 9.15 -1.46 13.50
N ARG A 52 9.16 -0.87 14.71
CA ARG A 52 7.93 -0.35 15.31
C ARG A 52 7.42 0.82 14.47
N LEU A 53 6.20 0.69 13.95
CA LEU A 53 5.55 1.69 13.12
C LEU A 53 4.03 1.51 13.14
N ASP A 54 3.34 2.33 13.93
CA ASP A 54 1.93 2.62 13.74
C ASP A 54 1.82 3.85 12.84
N VAL A 55 1.21 3.69 11.67
CA VAL A 55 1.11 4.76 10.66
C VAL A 55 0.22 5.91 11.11
N THR A 56 -0.57 5.73 12.18
CA THR A 56 -1.44 6.75 12.79
C THR A 56 -0.78 7.53 13.92
N VAL A 57 0.45 7.14 14.31
CA VAL A 57 1.20 7.78 15.41
C VAL A 57 2.38 8.58 14.83
N PRO A 58 2.29 9.92 14.79
CA PRO A 58 3.31 10.76 14.14
C PRO A 58 4.73 10.54 14.68
N GLU A 59 4.86 10.29 15.97
CA GLU A 59 6.15 10.06 16.64
C GLU A 59 6.78 8.74 16.20
N GLU A 60 5.98 7.69 16.01
CA GLU A 60 6.47 6.39 15.51
C GLU A 60 6.87 6.50 14.02
N VAL A 61 6.11 7.24 13.23
CA VAL A 61 6.44 7.51 11.81
C VAL A 61 7.76 8.27 11.71
N ALA A 62 7.96 9.31 12.52
CA ALA A 62 9.20 10.08 12.54
C ALA A 62 10.40 9.24 13.01
N ALA A 63 10.22 8.44 14.07
CA ALA A 63 11.25 7.53 14.58
C ALA A 63 11.64 6.45 13.55
N ALA A 64 10.64 5.90 12.83
CA ALA A 64 10.88 4.93 11.77
C ALA A 64 11.72 5.54 10.63
N ALA A 65 11.40 6.77 10.19
CA ALA A 65 12.16 7.45 9.15
C ALA A 65 13.58 7.84 9.57
N ALA A 66 13.80 8.08 10.86
CA ALA A 66 15.14 8.31 11.42
C ALA A 66 15.97 7.02 11.55
N THR A 67 15.31 5.88 11.85
CA THR A 67 15.97 4.58 12.01
C THR A 67 16.28 3.93 10.65
N ALA A 68 15.36 4.03 9.71
CA ALA A 68 15.45 3.45 8.37
C ALA A 68 15.86 4.52 7.34
N ASP A 69 16.94 5.25 7.62
CA ASP A 69 17.41 6.39 6.85
C ASP A 69 18.13 6.01 5.53
N ASP A 70 18.40 4.72 5.35
CA ASP A 70 18.99 4.10 4.16
C ASP A 70 17.95 3.54 3.16
N VAL A 71 16.66 3.75 3.41
CA VAL A 71 15.58 3.23 2.57
C VAL A 71 15.56 3.88 1.19
N THR A 72 15.46 3.03 0.16
CA THR A 72 15.30 3.40 -1.25
C THR A 72 13.95 2.97 -1.84
N ILE A 73 13.22 2.06 -1.17
CA ILE A 73 11.87 1.63 -1.56
C ILE A 73 10.94 1.69 -0.34
N VAL A 74 9.82 2.40 -0.47
CA VAL A 74 8.75 2.42 0.54
C VAL A 74 7.50 1.78 -0.04
N ILE A 75 6.93 0.78 0.64
CA ILE A 75 5.64 0.19 0.29
C ILE A 75 4.63 0.50 1.40
N ASN A 76 3.71 1.41 1.12
CA ASN A 76 2.55 1.71 1.95
C ASN A 76 1.48 0.64 1.72
N ASN A 77 1.50 -0.40 2.55
CA ASN A 77 0.54 -1.51 2.50
C ASN A 77 -0.39 -1.55 3.72
N ALA A 78 0.00 -1.02 4.87
CA ALA A 78 -0.86 -0.98 6.05
C ALA A 78 -2.25 -0.43 5.72
N GLY A 79 -3.30 -1.15 6.10
CA GLY A 79 -4.67 -0.76 5.80
C GLY A 79 -5.70 -1.63 6.50
N VAL A 80 -6.92 -1.09 6.61
CA VAL A 80 -8.09 -1.75 7.21
C VAL A 80 -9.32 -1.60 6.31
N GLY A 81 -10.31 -2.49 6.51
CA GLY A 81 -11.54 -2.51 5.71
C GLY A 81 -12.63 -1.56 6.20
N GLY A 82 -12.75 -1.34 7.52
CA GLY A 82 -13.83 -0.51 8.09
C GLY A 82 -15.24 -1.02 7.72
N PHE A 83 -15.43 -2.35 7.65
CA PHE A 83 -16.64 -2.99 7.12
C PHE A 83 -17.84 -2.98 8.08
N ASP A 84 -17.70 -2.45 9.29
CA ASP A 84 -18.76 -2.25 10.27
C ASP A 84 -19.65 -1.02 9.94
N THR A 85 -19.17 -0.14 9.07
CA THR A 85 -19.94 1.02 8.58
C THR A 85 -20.74 0.67 7.34
N LYS A 86 -22.07 0.67 7.46
CA LYS A 86 -22.99 0.53 6.32
C LYS A 86 -23.49 1.91 5.86
N LEU A 87 -23.90 2.01 4.60
CA LEU A 87 -24.27 3.29 3.99
C LEU A 87 -25.38 4.05 4.77
N LEU A 88 -26.39 3.33 5.24
CA LEU A 88 -27.59 3.94 5.82
C LEU A 88 -27.74 3.66 7.34
N THR A 89 -26.86 2.86 7.93
CA THR A 89 -26.98 2.45 9.35
C THR A 89 -25.61 2.22 9.97
N GLY A 90 -25.57 2.23 11.30
CA GLY A 90 -24.36 1.95 12.08
C GLY A 90 -23.56 3.20 12.43
N SER A 91 -22.39 2.98 13.04
CA SER A 91 -21.45 4.03 13.39
C SER A 91 -20.60 4.45 12.20
N PHE A 92 -20.06 5.68 12.25
CA PHE A 92 -19.01 6.13 11.32
C PHE A 92 -17.59 5.77 11.79
N ASP A 93 -17.43 5.03 12.89
CA ASP A 93 -16.12 4.80 13.49
C ASP A 93 -15.20 3.99 12.56
N GLY A 94 -15.69 2.91 11.94
CA GLY A 94 -14.94 2.15 10.97
C GLY A 94 -14.58 2.96 9.70
N ALA A 95 -15.46 3.88 9.28
CA ALA A 95 -15.14 4.78 8.17
C ALA A 95 -14.04 5.79 8.54
N ARG A 96 -14.07 6.33 9.78
CA ARG A 96 -13.02 7.21 10.29
C ARG A 96 -11.70 6.47 10.44
N GLU A 97 -11.73 5.26 11.01
CA GLU A 97 -10.54 4.40 11.12
C GLU A 97 -9.93 4.09 9.74
N ALA A 98 -10.77 3.74 8.76
CA ALA A 98 -10.31 3.50 7.39
C ALA A 98 -9.66 4.75 6.77
N MET A 99 -10.20 5.94 6.98
CA MET A 99 -9.59 7.20 6.54
C MET A 99 -8.27 7.47 7.25
N GLU A 100 -8.23 7.27 8.56
CA GLU A 100 -7.04 7.52 9.38
C GLU A 100 -5.87 6.62 8.97
N ILE A 101 -6.11 5.33 8.81
CA ILE A 101 -5.06 4.37 8.47
C ILE A 101 -4.72 4.41 6.97
N ASN A 102 -5.74 4.25 6.09
CA ASN A 102 -5.49 4.04 4.67
C ASN A 102 -5.05 5.33 3.95
N TYR A 103 -5.57 6.49 4.37
CA TYR A 103 -5.27 7.77 3.72
C TYR A 103 -4.25 8.58 4.51
N PHE A 104 -4.56 8.98 5.75
CA PHE A 104 -3.66 9.82 6.54
C PHE A 104 -2.38 9.09 6.92
N GLY A 105 -2.46 7.78 7.27
CA GLY A 105 -1.29 6.96 7.54
C GLY A 105 -0.38 6.82 6.33
N THR A 106 -0.95 6.55 5.14
CA THR A 106 -0.17 6.56 3.88
C THR A 106 0.51 7.91 3.64
N TRP A 107 -0.20 9.01 3.87
CA TRP A 107 0.35 10.35 3.68
C TRP A 107 1.46 10.65 4.68
N ALA A 108 1.26 10.33 5.96
CA ALA A 108 2.25 10.52 7.01
C ALA A 108 3.56 9.79 6.70
N VAL A 109 3.48 8.49 6.36
CA VAL A 109 4.66 7.71 5.97
C VAL A 109 5.32 8.27 4.72
N SER A 110 4.54 8.56 3.67
CA SER A 110 5.07 9.14 2.42
C SER A 110 5.80 10.45 2.67
N ARG A 111 5.23 11.34 3.49
CA ARG A 111 5.80 12.63 3.85
C ARG A 111 7.10 12.49 4.66
N ALA A 112 7.16 11.55 5.60
CA ALA A 112 8.34 11.31 6.43
C ALA A 112 9.50 10.70 5.63
N PHE A 113 9.18 9.79 4.68
CA PHE A 113 10.18 9.10 3.88
C PHE A 113 10.55 9.81 2.57
N ALA A 114 9.78 10.78 2.09
CA ALA A 114 10.13 11.55 0.88
C ALA A 114 11.55 12.18 0.95
N PRO A 115 11.97 12.85 2.05
CA PRO A 115 13.33 13.35 2.17
C PRO A 115 14.38 12.24 2.33
N VAL A 116 14.01 11.06 2.87
CA VAL A 116 14.90 9.88 2.95
C VAL A 116 15.17 9.37 1.54
N LEU A 117 14.12 9.15 0.76
CA LEU A 117 14.23 8.72 -0.64
C LEU A 117 15.05 9.71 -1.46
N ALA A 118 14.83 11.02 -1.31
CA ALA A 118 15.58 12.05 -2.02
C ALA A 118 17.09 11.97 -1.74
N ARG A 119 17.48 11.82 -0.46
CA ARG A 119 18.90 11.67 -0.09
C ARG A 119 19.53 10.39 -0.63
N ASN A 120 18.74 9.35 -0.83
CA ASN A 120 19.18 8.03 -1.31
C ASN A 120 19.00 7.86 -2.83
N GLY A 121 18.88 8.96 -3.59
CA GLY A 121 18.84 8.93 -5.06
C GLY A 121 17.45 8.87 -5.68
N GLY A 122 16.39 9.20 -4.94
CA GLY A 122 15.00 9.25 -5.43
C GLY A 122 14.20 7.99 -5.10
N GLY A 123 14.65 6.81 -5.53
CA GLY A 123 14.05 5.52 -5.18
C GLY A 123 12.59 5.34 -5.63
N ALA A 124 11.80 4.58 -4.88
CA ALA A 124 10.40 4.34 -5.19
C ALA A 124 9.46 4.40 -3.97
N LEU A 125 8.22 4.80 -4.23
CA LEU A 125 7.10 4.81 -3.29
C LEU A 125 5.92 4.06 -3.91
N VAL A 126 5.50 2.98 -3.27
CA VAL A 126 4.41 2.12 -3.72
C VAL A 126 3.23 2.25 -2.78
N ASN A 127 2.03 2.50 -3.30
CA ASN A 127 0.80 2.56 -2.52
C ASN A 127 -0.13 1.39 -2.88
N MET A 128 -0.48 0.57 -1.88
CA MET A 128 -1.45 -0.50 -2.05
C MET A 128 -2.87 0.06 -2.06
N LEU A 129 -3.45 0.12 -3.23
CA LEU A 129 -4.78 0.62 -3.51
C LEU A 129 -5.81 -0.53 -3.64
N SER A 130 -6.94 -0.27 -4.30
CA SER A 130 -7.99 -1.25 -4.51
C SER A 130 -8.83 -0.87 -5.73
N THR A 131 -9.58 -1.82 -6.30
CA THR A 131 -10.70 -1.52 -7.21
C THR A 131 -11.74 -0.61 -6.54
N ALA A 132 -11.87 -0.68 -5.20
CA ALA A 132 -12.73 0.21 -4.42
C ALA A 132 -12.31 1.68 -4.49
N SER A 133 -11.11 2.00 -4.96
CA SER A 133 -10.69 3.38 -5.26
C SER A 133 -11.56 4.03 -6.34
N TRP A 134 -12.24 3.23 -7.16
CA TRP A 134 -13.02 3.68 -8.32
C TRP A 134 -14.48 3.21 -8.27
N ALA A 135 -14.75 2.06 -7.65
CA ALA A 135 -16.07 1.46 -7.61
C ALA A 135 -16.49 1.21 -6.16
N SER A 136 -17.35 2.07 -5.63
CA SER A 136 -17.89 1.94 -4.27
C SER A 136 -19.09 0.99 -4.24
N ARG A 137 -19.35 0.42 -3.05
CA ARG A 137 -20.52 -0.41 -2.78
C ARG A 137 -21.17 0.00 -1.45
N PRO A 138 -22.50 -0.20 -1.30
CA PRO A 138 -23.21 0.15 -0.06
C PRO A 138 -22.67 -0.58 1.18
N ASP A 139 -22.03 -1.74 1.02
CA ASP A 139 -21.55 -2.57 2.12
C ASP A 139 -20.26 -2.06 2.76
N TYR A 140 -19.48 -1.21 2.07
CA TYR A 140 -18.20 -0.67 2.56
C TYR A 140 -17.89 0.76 2.05
N PRO A 141 -18.80 1.72 2.27
CA PRO A 141 -18.64 3.08 1.73
C PRO A 141 -17.43 3.80 2.31
N GLY A 142 -17.11 3.59 3.59
CA GLY A 142 -15.96 4.19 4.26
C GLY A 142 -14.62 3.69 3.70
N TYR A 143 -14.51 2.38 3.48
CA TYR A 143 -13.34 1.80 2.82
C TYR A 143 -13.14 2.35 1.41
N ALA A 144 -14.20 2.34 0.60
CA ALA A 144 -14.13 2.86 -0.76
C ALA A 144 -13.70 4.33 -0.79
N ALA A 145 -14.27 5.17 0.08
CA ALA A 145 -13.88 6.57 0.21
C ALA A 145 -12.40 6.72 0.59
N SER A 146 -11.90 5.93 1.56
CA SER A 146 -10.50 5.97 1.97
C SER A 146 -9.54 5.56 0.85
N LYS A 147 -9.89 4.54 0.06
CA LYS A 147 -9.09 4.09 -1.09
C LYS A 147 -9.16 5.07 -2.27
N ALA A 148 -10.28 5.74 -2.48
CA ALA A 148 -10.39 6.84 -3.46
C ALA A 148 -9.52 8.05 -3.06
N ALA A 149 -9.53 8.42 -1.78
CA ALA A 149 -8.65 9.46 -1.25
C ALA A 149 -7.17 9.09 -1.39
N GLN A 150 -6.82 7.84 -1.06
CA GLN A 150 -5.46 7.31 -1.21
C GLN A 150 -5.00 7.28 -2.68
N TRP A 151 -5.89 6.96 -3.63
CA TRP A 151 -5.61 7.04 -5.06
C TRP A 151 -5.33 8.47 -5.51
N SER A 152 -6.16 9.44 -5.11
CA SER A 152 -5.94 10.87 -5.37
C SER A 152 -4.60 11.34 -4.81
N LEU A 153 -4.28 10.97 -3.56
CA LEU A 153 -2.99 11.24 -2.93
C LEU A 153 -1.83 10.66 -3.74
N THR A 154 -1.99 9.43 -4.26
CA THR A 154 -0.94 8.77 -5.07
C THR A 154 -0.62 9.59 -6.33
N GLY A 155 -1.64 10.18 -6.96
CA GLY A 155 -1.45 11.12 -8.08
C GLY A 155 -0.67 12.38 -7.68
N ALA A 156 -1.05 12.99 -6.56
CA ALA A 156 -0.36 14.17 -6.02
C ALA A 156 1.10 13.88 -5.63
N LEU A 157 1.36 12.74 -4.99
CA LEU A 157 2.72 12.29 -4.64
C LEU A 157 3.57 12.06 -5.91
N ARG A 158 3.00 11.49 -6.96
CA ARG A 158 3.71 11.27 -8.23
C ARG A 158 4.19 12.58 -8.84
N GLU A 159 3.33 13.60 -8.83
CA GLU A 159 3.71 14.92 -9.33
C GLU A 159 4.69 15.62 -8.39
N GLY A 160 4.43 15.61 -7.08
CA GLY A 160 5.24 16.31 -6.09
C GLY A 160 6.65 15.75 -5.88
N LEU A 161 6.84 14.44 -6.15
CA LEU A 161 8.15 13.77 -5.97
C LEU A 161 8.90 13.55 -7.29
N ARG A 162 8.37 14.05 -8.41
CA ARG A 162 8.95 13.87 -9.74
C ARG A 162 10.35 14.49 -9.87
N GLU A 163 10.53 15.71 -9.37
CA GLU A 163 11.81 16.42 -9.49
C GLU A 163 12.94 15.78 -8.69
N GLN A 164 12.61 15.09 -7.58
CA GLN A 164 13.60 14.33 -6.81
C GLN A 164 13.86 12.92 -7.39
N GLY A 165 13.19 12.54 -8.49
CA GLY A 165 13.38 11.26 -9.16
C GLY A 165 12.72 10.07 -8.47
N THR A 166 11.75 10.27 -7.57
CA THR A 166 11.03 9.17 -6.90
C THR A 166 9.95 8.59 -7.81
N LEU A 167 10.05 7.29 -8.12
CA LEU A 167 9.02 6.55 -8.82
C LEU A 167 7.82 6.31 -7.90
N VAL A 168 6.62 6.77 -8.25
CA VAL A 168 5.41 6.54 -7.45
C VAL A 168 4.45 5.61 -8.16
N ILE A 169 4.18 4.44 -7.54
CA ILE A 169 3.37 3.36 -8.10
C ILE A 169 2.07 3.19 -7.32
N GLY A 170 0.94 3.13 -8.03
CA GLY A 170 -0.34 2.70 -7.47
C GLY A 170 -0.62 1.23 -7.82
N VAL A 171 -0.81 0.37 -6.82
CA VAL A 171 -1.14 -1.05 -7.01
C VAL A 171 -2.62 -1.27 -6.71
N HIS A 172 -3.41 -1.55 -7.74
CA HIS A 172 -4.83 -1.81 -7.62
C HIS A 172 -5.11 -3.31 -7.69
N ALA A 173 -5.78 -3.84 -6.68
CA ALA A 173 -6.24 -5.22 -6.64
C ALA A 173 -7.76 -5.30 -6.42
N GLY A 174 -8.35 -6.38 -6.91
CA GLY A 174 -9.69 -6.81 -6.56
C GLY A 174 -9.68 -7.50 -5.18
N PHE A 175 -10.25 -8.71 -5.13
CA PHE A 175 -10.15 -9.54 -3.93
C PHE A 175 -8.83 -10.31 -3.94
N VAL A 176 -8.09 -10.23 -2.82
CA VAL A 176 -6.82 -10.93 -2.61
C VAL A 176 -7.00 -11.97 -1.51
N GLU A 177 -6.33 -13.10 -1.58
CA GLU A 177 -6.39 -14.18 -0.58
C GLU A 177 -5.81 -13.74 0.77
N THR A 178 -6.64 -13.05 1.56
CA THR A 178 -6.29 -12.50 2.87
C THR A 178 -7.49 -12.54 3.81
N ASP A 179 -7.26 -12.36 5.11
CA ASP A 179 -8.33 -12.22 6.11
C ASP A 179 -9.31 -11.10 5.75
N LEU A 180 -8.80 -10.00 5.15
CA LEU A 180 -9.61 -8.85 4.76
C LEU A 180 -10.69 -9.18 3.73
N SER A 181 -10.51 -10.23 2.93
CA SER A 181 -11.46 -10.68 1.92
C SER A 181 -12.19 -11.98 2.30
N SER A 182 -12.12 -12.41 3.57
CA SER A 182 -12.75 -13.65 4.05
C SER A 182 -14.30 -13.64 3.96
N PHE A 183 -14.89 -12.45 3.84
CA PHE A 183 -16.35 -12.26 3.74
C PHE A 183 -16.95 -12.63 2.38
N THR A 184 -16.15 -13.01 1.39
CA THR A 184 -16.62 -13.31 0.02
C THR A 184 -15.97 -14.56 -0.56
N ASP A 185 -16.75 -15.33 -1.32
CA ASP A 185 -16.31 -16.49 -2.11
C ASP A 185 -15.95 -16.11 -3.56
N ALA A 186 -15.96 -14.81 -3.91
CA ALA A 186 -15.55 -14.37 -5.23
C ALA A 186 -14.10 -14.81 -5.52
N SER A 187 -13.77 -15.00 -6.81
CA SER A 187 -12.40 -15.32 -7.22
C SER A 187 -11.41 -14.31 -6.68
N LYS A 188 -10.34 -14.81 -6.09
CA LYS A 188 -9.27 -14.02 -5.45
C LYS A 188 -7.97 -14.26 -6.19
N ILE A 189 -7.14 -13.21 -6.21
CA ILE A 189 -5.74 -13.33 -6.64
C ILE A 189 -4.88 -13.68 -5.42
N SER A 190 -3.80 -14.43 -5.60
CA SER A 190 -2.85 -14.74 -4.54
C SER A 190 -2.07 -13.50 -4.07
N VAL A 191 -1.58 -13.52 -2.84
CA VAL A 191 -0.72 -12.43 -2.34
C VAL A 191 0.62 -12.41 -3.08
N GLU A 192 1.12 -13.56 -3.51
CA GLU A 192 2.34 -13.74 -4.29
C GLU A 192 2.24 -13.12 -5.67
N ASP A 193 1.09 -13.28 -6.35
CA ASP A 193 0.85 -12.67 -7.67
C ASP A 193 0.78 -11.14 -7.59
N VAL A 194 0.14 -10.60 -6.54
CA VAL A 194 0.13 -9.14 -6.30
C VAL A 194 1.55 -8.63 -6.08
N ALA A 195 2.33 -9.32 -5.25
CA ALA A 195 3.70 -8.94 -4.95
C ALA A 195 4.59 -9.06 -6.21
N GLY A 196 4.51 -10.17 -6.93
CA GLY A 196 5.30 -10.41 -8.16
C GLY A 196 5.06 -9.34 -9.22
N GLN A 197 3.80 -9.03 -9.52
CA GLN A 197 3.44 -7.96 -10.48
C GLN A 197 3.92 -6.58 -10.02
N THR A 198 3.96 -6.33 -8.72
CA THR A 198 4.48 -5.07 -8.16
C THR A 198 6.00 -4.98 -8.32
N MET A 199 6.73 -6.07 -8.07
CA MET A 199 8.19 -6.13 -8.32
C MET A 199 8.50 -5.92 -9.81
N ASP A 200 7.71 -6.51 -10.71
CA ASP A 200 7.85 -6.30 -12.15
C ASP A 200 7.57 -4.85 -12.55
N ALA A 201 6.64 -4.17 -11.86
CA ALA A 201 6.37 -2.76 -12.08
C ALA A 201 7.54 -1.87 -11.61
N LEU A 202 8.12 -2.16 -10.45
CA LEU A 202 9.33 -1.50 -9.95
C LEU A 202 10.49 -1.65 -10.95
N ALA A 203 10.78 -2.87 -11.40
CA ALA A 203 11.88 -3.15 -12.32
C ALA A 203 11.70 -2.49 -13.69
N ASN A 204 10.47 -2.20 -14.12
CA ASN A 204 10.16 -1.61 -15.43
C ASN A 204 9.63 -0.18 -15.35
N ASP A 205 9.81 0.52 -14.23
CA ASP A 205 9.41 1.91 -13.97
C ASP A 205 7.93 2.20 -14.31
N ARG A 206 7.05 1.22 -14.08
CA ARG A 206 5.61 1.38 -14.31
C ARG A 206 4.98 2.10 -13.13
N VAL A 207 4.12 3.05 -13.42
CA VAL A 207 3.44 3.87 -12.40
C VAL A 207 2.13 3.28 -11.88
N GLU A 208 1.65 2.20 -12.50
CA GLU A 208 0.37 1.57 -12.13
C GLU A 208 0.41 0.06 -12.34
N VAL A 209 -0.16 -0.68 -11.39
CA VAL A 209 -0.37 -2.14 -11.47
C VAL A 209 -1.85 -2.43 -11.35
N LEU A 210 -2.41 -3.16 -12.33
CA LEU A 210 -3.78 -3.67 -12.34
C LEU A 210 -3.71 -5.19 -12.23
N THR A 211 -3.82 -5.71 -11.01
CA THR A 211 -3.38 -7.07 -10.68
C THR A 211 -4.21 -8.18 -11.31
N ASP A 212 -5.50 -7.94 -11.58
CA ASP A 212 -6.43 -8.96 -12.08
C ASP A 212 -7.36 -8.40 -13.16
N GLU A 213 -8.09 -9.29 -13.84
CA GLU A 213 -8.99 -8.89 -14.94
C GLU A 213 -10.16 -8.02 -14.44
N ARG A 214 -10.68 -8.28 -13.24
CA ARG A 214 -11.71 -7.44 -12.63
C ARG A 214 -11.21 -6.00 -12.46
N THR A 215 -9.99 -5.83 -11.95
CA THR A 215 -9.36 -4.50 -11.78
C THR A 215 -9.22 -3.79 -13.12
N ARG A 216 -8.79 -4.50 -14.16
CA ARG A 216 -8.70 -3.95 -15.52
C ARG A 216 -10.05 -3.56 -16.10
N GLN A 217 -11.10 -4.37 -15.87
CA GLN A 217 -12.47 -4.07 -16.32
C GLN A 217 -13.03 -2.83 -15.62
N VAL A 218 -12.90 -2.72 -14.28
CA VAL A 218 -13.34 -1.55 -13.53
C VAL A 218 -12.61 -0.30 -14.02
N LYS A 219 -11.29 -0.37 -14.24
CA LYS A 219 -10.52 0.76 -14.78
C LYS A 219 -11.03 1.21 -16.14
N ARG A 220 -11.28 0.29 -17.06
CA ARG A 220 -11.82 0.61 -18.40
C ARG A 220 -13.22 1.23 -18.33
N ALA A 221 -14.04 0.80 -17.37
CA ALA A 221 -15.39 1.33 -17.20
C ALA A 221 -15.45 2.80 -16.72
N LEU A 222 -14.36 3.35 -16.17
CA LEU A 222 -14.32 4.76 -15.72
C LEU A 222 -14.57 5.76 -16.84
N SER A 223 -14.31 5.41 -18.08
CA SER A 223 -14.56 6.27 -19.25
C SER A 223 -15.97 6.11 -19.83
N GLN A 224 -16.78 5.19 -19.31
CA GLN A 224 -18.15 4.96 -19.78
C GLN A 224 -19.15 5.82 -19.02
N PRO A 225 -20.27 6.21 -19.62
CA PRO A 225 -21.37 6.87 -18.91
C PRO A 225 -21.85 6.00 -17.74
N VAL A 226 -22.26 6.65 -16.65
CA VAL A 226 -22.90 5.95 -15.53
C VAL A 226 -24.30 5.51 -15.96
N GLU A 227 -24.51 4.20 -16.10
CA GLU A 227 -25.84 3.63 -16.33
C GLU A 227 -26.63 3.55 -15.01
N ARG A 228 -27.97 3.71 -15.11
CA ARG A 228 -28.88 3.65 -13.96
C ARG A 228 -29.15 2.21 -13.53
#